data_120401ccb3d8f8408b76d26b392e0c4b
#
_entry.id   120401ccb3d8f8408b76d26b392e0c4b
#
_cell.length_a   1.000
_cell.length_b   1.000
_cell.length_c   1.000
_cell.angle_alpha   90.00
_cell.angle_beta   90.00
_cell.angle_gamma   90.00
#
_symmetry.space_group_name_H-M   'P 1'
#
loop_
_entity.id
_entity.type
_entity.pdbx_description
1 polymer ?
#
loop_
_entity_poly.entity_id
_entity_poly.type
_entity_poly.pdbx_seq_one_letter_code
_entity_poly.pdbx_strand_id
1 'polypeptide(L)'
;VLAVGVEQMGKGLLGGAGGGTGISKEGLLGSGTMPAVFAEAGMEHSRKHGTTFEQFAKVSVKNHHHSTLNPKAMYQIETPLETVMNAEMISYPNTKLMCSVNVDGAAAAVLVSEKKAKELGMSRAVRVKASILASDPYTDRDLTMPDVNAVTRIAAKQAYEMAGIGPEDISLVELHDCFATAEILHYENLGLCA
;
A
#
# COMPACT_ATOMS: atom_id res chain seq x y z
N VAL A 1 8.73 1.75 -25.56
CA VAL A 1 7.57 0.99 -25.07
C VAL A 1 6.64 1.95 -24.34
N LEU A 2 5.34 1.77 -24.47
CA LEU A 2 4.33 2.46 -23.68
C LEU A 2 3.81 1.48 -22.62
N ALA A 3 3.99 1.81 -21.38
CA ALA A 3 3.37 1.10 -20.25
C ALA A 3 2.09 1.84 -19.85
N VAL A 4 0.99 1.13 -19.74
CA VAL A 4 -0.33 1.72 -19.42
C VAL A 4 -0.96 0.88 -18.30
N GLY A 5 -1.46 1.55 -17.28
CA GLY A 5 -2.33 0.99 -16.25
C GLY A 5 -3.65 1.72 -16.24
N VAL A 6 -4.75 0.99 -16.18
CA VAL A 6 -6.10 1.54 -16.09
C VAL A 6 -6.94 0.65 -15.19
N GLU A 7 -7.71 1.27 -14.32
CA GLU A 7 -8.67 0.57 -13.46
C GLU A 7 -9.99 1.34 -13.43
N GLN A 8 -11.07 0.59 -13.48
CA GLN A 8 -12.42 1.09 -13.26
C GLN A 8 -13.05 0.27 -12.13
N MET A 9 -13.19 0.88 -10.96
CA MET A 9 -13.69 0.21 -9.78
C MET A 9 -15.19 0.44 -9.61
N GLY A 10 -15.98 -0.63 -9.72
CA GLY A 10 -17.41 -0.59 -9.44
C GLY A 10 -17.71 -0.29 -7.96
N LYS A 11 -18.92 0.23 -7.69
CA LYS A 11 -19.41 0.40 -6.32
C LYS A 11 -19.48 -0.96 -5.62
N GLY A 12 -18.88 -1.10 -4.44
CA GLY A 12 -19.02 -2.29 -3.59
C GLY A 12 -17.89 -3.31 -3.70
N LEU A 13 -16.76 -3.00 -4.31
CA LEU A 13 -15.62 -3.93 -4.43
C LEU A 13 -14.90 -4.23 -3.10
N LEU A 14 -15.24 -3.57 -2.00
CA LEU A 14 -14.71 -3.88 -0.67
C LEU A 14 -15.22 -5.22 -0.11
N GLY A 15 -16.21 -5.82 -0.77
CA GLY A 15 -16.75 -7.12 -0.43
C GLY A 15 -16.26 -8.19 -1.40
N GLY A 16 -15.15 -8.85 -1.12
CA GLY A 16 -14.78 -10.08 -1.80
C GLY A 16 -13.62 -9.98 -2.78
N ALA A 17 -12.46 -9.75 -2.28
CA ALA A 17 -11.27 -10.30 -2.92
C ALA A 17 -11.28 -11.81 -2.73
N GLY A 18 -11.82 -12.54 -3.67
CA GLY A 18 -11.75 -13.97 -3.58
C GLY A 18 -12.75 -14.65 -4.47
N GLY A 19 -12.46 -14.69 -5.75
CA GLY A 19 -13.03 -15.70 -6.63
C GLY A 19 -12.55 -17.11 -6.30
N GLY A 20 -12.20 -17.39 -5.06
CA GLY A 20 -11.91 -18.72 -4.55
C GLY A 20 -13.21 -19.44 -4.23
N THR A 21 -13.49 -20.52 -4.93
CA THR A 21 -14.66 -21.40 -4.72
C THR A 21 -14.59 -22.21 -3.43
N GLY A 22 -13.64 -21.93 -2.55
CA GLY A 22 -13.47 -22.56 -1.25
C GLY A 22 -13.90 -21.62 -0.12
N ILE A 23 -14.79 -22.07 0.74
CA ILE A 23 -15.12 -21.38 1.99
C ILE A 23 -13.89 -21.51 2.89
N SER A 24 -13.07 -20.45 2.97
CA SER A 24 -11.98 -20.40 3.93
C SER A 24 -12.55 -20.22 5.35
N LYS A 25 -11.77 -20.59 6.37
CA LYS A 25 -12.16 -20.34 7.75
C LYS A 25 -12.34 -18.85 8.03
N GLU A 26 -11.49 -18.03 7.43
CA GLU A 26 -11.51 -16.57 7.48
C GLU A 26 -12.80 -16.02 6.87
N GLY A 27 -13.25 -16.57 5.75
CA GLY A 27 -14.52 -16.22 5.12
C GLY A 27 -15.72 -16.56 6.01
N LEU A 28 -15.68 -17.69 6.70
CA LEU A 28 -16.73 -18.08 7.65
C LEU A 28 -16.78 -17.17 8.88
N LEU A 29 -15.62 -16.69 9.34
CA LEU A 29 -15.52 -15.76 10.47
C LEU A 29 -15.78 -14.29 10.07
N GLY A 30 -15.91 -14.01 8.78
CA GLY A 30 -16.08 -12.65 8.26
C GLY A 30 -14.78 -11.82 8.22
N SER A 31 -13.62 -12.44 8.47
CA SER A 31 -12.32 -11.79 8.45
C SER A 31 -11.61 -11.83 7.08
N GLY A 32 -12.22 -12.48 6.08
CA GLY A 32 -11.65 -12.60 4.74
C GLY A 32 -11.80 -11.36 3.84
N THR A 33 -12.29 -10.24 4.38
CA THR A 33 -12.38 -8.97 3.63
C THR A 33 -11.12 -8.13 3.84
N MET A 34 -10.72 -7.35 2.84
CA MET A 34 -9.50 -6.54 2.92
C MET A 34 -9.45 -5.61 4.16
N PRO A 35 -10.52 -4.91 4.55
CA PRO A 35 -10.49 -4.11 5.78
C PRO A 35 -10.17 -4.93 7.03
N ALA A 36 -10.70 -6.15 7.14
CA ALA A 36 -10.44 -7.03 8.29
C ALA A 36 -9.00 -7.55 8.29
N VAL A 37 -8.48 -8.01 7.14
CA VAL A 37 -7.11 -8.51 7.01
C VAL A 37 -6.08 -7.46 7.46
N PHE A 38 -6.20 -6.23 7.00
CA PHE A 38 -5.28 -5.16 7.40
C PHE A 38 -5.54 -4.64 8.82
N ALA A 39 -6.76 -4.77 9.33
CA ALA A 39 -7.06 -4.48 10.72
C ALA A 39 -6.39 -5.50 11.66
N GLU A 40 -6.49 -6.79 11.35
CA GLU A 40 -5.83 -7.87 12.09
C GLU A 40 -4.30 -7.68 12.10
N ALA A 41 -3.71 -7.35 10.94
CA ALA A 41 -2.28 -7.04 10.85
C ALA A 41 -1.90 -5.82 11.70
N GLY A 42 -2.71 -4.77 11.71
CA GLY A 42 -2.52 -3.60 12.59
C GLY A 42 -2.66 -3.95 14.07
N MET A 43 -3.63 -4.78 14.44
CA MET A 43 -3.78 -5.26 15.82
C MET A 43 -2.60 -6.11 16.29
N GLU A 44 -2.08 -6.98 15.42
CA GLU A 44 -0.90 -7.77 15.74
C GLU A 44 0.34 -6.87 15.89
N HIS A 45 0.47 -5.85 15.05
CA HIS A 45 1.51 -4.84 15.19
C HIS A 45 1.40 -4.10 16.53
N SER A 46 0.18 -3.71 16.92
CA SER A 46 -0.09 -3.10 18.23
C SER A 46 0.31 -4.04 19.37
N ARG A 47 -0.01 -5.32 19.26
CA ARG A 47 0.33 -6.32 20.28
C ARG A 47 1.84 -6.53 20.44
N LYS A 48 2.59 -6.53 19.34
CA LYS A 48 4.04 -6.74 19.32
C LYS A 48 4.84 -5.49 19.70
N HIS A 49 4.44 -4.35 19.21
CA HIS A 49 5.24 -3.12 19.23
C HIS A 49 4.58 -1.98 20.02
N GLY A 50 3.35 -2.18 20.54
CA GLY A 50 2.65 -1.16 21.30
C GLY A 50 2.09 -0.01 20.46
N THR A 51 2.00 -0.17 19.15
CA THR A 51 1.46 0.86 18.25
C THR A 51 0.00 1.17 18.59
N THR A 52 -0.30 2.43 18.77
CA THR A 52 -1.61 2.89 19.22
C THR A 52 -2.53 3.22 18.03
N PHE A 53 -3.82 3.24 18.29
CA PHE A 53 -4.82 3.72 17.33
C PHE A 53 -4.52 5.14 16.80
N GLU A 54 -4.06 6.02 17.69
CA GLU A 54 -3.67 7.38 17.31
C GLU A 54 -2.50 7.41 16.32
N GLN A 55 -1.53 6.50 16.47
CA GLN A 55 -0.40 6.43 15.55
C GLN A 55 -0.83 5.99 14.15
N PHE A 56 -1.75 5.02 14.04
CA PHE A 56 -2.37 4.68 12.76
C PHE A 56 -3.16 5.86 12.18
N ALA A 57 -3.94 6.55 13.01
CA ALA A 57 -4.72 7.70 12.55
C ALA A 57 -3.82 8.85 12.03
N LYS A 58 -2.64 9.06 12.62
CA LYS A 58 -1.65 10.05 12.14
C LYS A 58 -1.15 9.79 10.73
N VAL A 59 -1.09 8.54 10.29
CA VAL A 59 -0.80 8.21 8.89
C VAL A 59 -1.84 8.83 7.97
N SER A 60 -3.11 8.64 8.28
CA SER A 60 -4.20 9.23 7.51
C SER A 60 -4.15 10.76 7.50
N VAL A 61 -3.90 11.40 8.65
CA VAL A 61 -3.72 12.87 8.74
C VAL A 61 -2.62 13.34 7.81
N LYS A 62 -1.45 12.68 7.84
CA LYS A 62 -0.33 12.99 6.94
C LYS A 62 -0.74 12.88 5.46
N ASN A 63 -1.42 11.80 5.10
CA ASN A 63 -1.80 11.55 3.72
C ASN A 63 -2.87 12.54 3.23
N HIS A 64 -3.84 12.90 4.07
CA HIS A 64 -4.80 13.96 3.77
C HIS A 64 -4.12 15.32 3.63
N HIS A 65 -3.13 15.64 4.46
CA HIS A 65 -2.34 16.85 4.28
C HIS A 65 -1.59 16.87 2.95
N HIS A 66 -0.87 15.79 2.62
CA HIS A 66 -0.15 15.68 1.34
C HIS A 66 -1.09 15.74 0.14
N SER A 67 -2.29 15.22 0.26
CA SER A 67 -3.28 15.25 -0.82
C SER A 67 -3.74 16.67 -1.19
N THR A 68 -3.70 17.61 -0.26
CA THR A 68 -4.00 19.03 -0.54
C THR A 68 -2.97 19.66 -1.49
N LEU A 69 -1.76 19.11 -1.53
CA LEU A 69 -0.68 19.59 -2.39
C LEU A 69 -0.71 18.94 -3.78
N ASN A 70 -1.54 17.92 -3.99
CA ASN A 70 -1.66 17.20 -5.25
C ASN A 70 -2.98 17.55 -5.96
N PRO A 71 -2.93 18.33 -7.06
CA PRO A 71 -4.17 18.72 -7.78
C PRO A 71 -4.90 17.54 -8.44
N LYS A 72 -4.31 16.34 -8.47
CA LYS A 72 -4.91 15.11 -9.00
C LYS A 72 -5.45 14.18 -7.91
N ALA A 73 -5.26 14.52 -6.63
CA ALA A 73 -5.80 13.72 -5.55
C ALA A 73 -7.33 13.78 -5.53
N MET A 74 -7.97 12.66 -5.20
CA MET A 74 -9.42 12.57 -5.09
C MET A 74 -9.96 13.48 -3.98
N TYR A 75 -9.30 13.51 -2.83
CA TYR A 75 -9.62 14.40 -1.73
C TYR A 75 -8.49 15.42 -1.55
N GLN A 76 -8.82 16.69 -1.46
CA GLN A 76 -7.87 17.79 -1.29
C GLN A 76 -8.28 18.63 -0.08
N ILE A 77 -8.52 17.95 1.04
CA ILE A 77 -9.07 18.56 2.27
C ILE A 77 -8.20 18.15 3.45
N GLU A 78 -7.76 19.16 4.21
CA GLU A 78 -7.11 18.92 5.50
C GLU A 78 -8.09 18.20 6.44
N THR A 79 -7.58 17.15 7.08
CA THR A 79 -8.39 16.31 7.94
C THR A 79 -7.72 16.18 9.32
N PRO A 80 -8.21 16.88 10.34
CA PRO A 80 -7.64 16.84 11.69
C PRO A 80 -7.69 15.43 12.29
N LEU A 81 -6.75 15.14 13.19
CA LEU A 81 -6.63 13.84 13.87
C LEU A 81 -7.93 13.41 14.55
N GLU A 82 -8.58 14.33 15.26
CA GLU A 82 -9.85 14.05 15.94
C GLU A 82 -10.94 13.62 14.96
N THR A 83 -10.99 14.24 13.78
CA THR A 83 -11.94 13.87 12.72
C THR A 83 -11.66 12.48 12.19
N VAL A 84 -10.39 12.11 11.99
CA VAL A 84 -10.00 10.77 11.56
C VAL A 84 -10.39 9.71 12.60
N MET A 85 -10.08 9.99 13.88
CA MET A 85 -10.31 9.04 14.97
C MET A 85 -11.81 8.83 15.28
N ASN A 86 -12.63 9.88 15.10
CA ASN A 86 -14.08 9.82 15.35
C ASN A 86 -14.90 9.44 14.10
N ALA A 87 -14.25 9.17 12.96
CA ALA A 87 -14.96 8.71 11.78
C ALA A 87 -15.56 7.31 12.00
N GLU A 88 -16.52 6.95 11.15
CA GLU A 88 -17.14 5.62 11.17
C GLU A 88 -16.09 4.51 11.20
N MET A 89 -16.18 3.60 12.18
CA MET A 89 -15.28 2.45 12.28
C MET A 89 -15.65 1.40 11.24
N ILE A 90 -14.70 1.07 10.39
CA ILE A 90 -14.88 0.01 9.37
C ILE A 90 -14.43 -1.34 9.92
N SER A 91 -13.20 -1.41 10.42
CA SER A 91 -12.65 -2.58 11.12
C SER A 91 -11.50 -2.11 12.00
N TYR A 92 -11.66 -2.23 13.32
CA TYR A 92 -10.67 -1.68 14.26
C TYR A 92 -9.25 -2.22 13.99
N PRO A 93 -8.22 -1.34 13.87
CA PRO A 93 -8.21 0.09 14.15
C PRO A 93 -8.50 1.02 12.96
N ASN A 94 -9.01 0.54 11.83
CA ASN A 94 -9.24 1.37 10.67
C ASN A 94 -10.63 2.00 10.66
N THR A 95 -10.68 3.33 10.78
CA THR A 95 -11.87 4.12 10.49
C THR A 95 -12.02 4.35 8.98
N LYS A 96 -13.17 4.84 8.55
CA LYS A 96 -13.46 5.15 7.15
C LYS A 96 -12.44 6.11 6.52
N LEU A 97 -11.95 7.09 7.27
CA LEU A 97 -10.93 8.02 6.80
C LEU A 97 -9.51 7.45 6.79
N MET A 98 -9.31 6.26 7.32
CA MET A 98 -8.07 5.50 7.28
C MET A 98 -8.07 4.44 6.17
N CYS A 99 -9.12 4.39 5.37
CA CYS A 99 -9.28 3.49 4.22
C CYS A 99 -9.09 4.27 2.92
N SER A 100 -8.44 3.66 1.92
CA SER A 100 -8.43 4.19 0.56
C SER A 100 -9.83 4.18 -0.05
N VAL A 101 -10.05 5.02 -1.04
CA VAL A 101 -11.34 5.12 -1.72
C VAL A 101 -11.31 4.37 -3.05
N ASN A 102 -12.48 3.86 -3.46
CA ASN A 102 -12.66 3.31 -4.79
C ASN A 102 -12.74 4.44 -5.79
N VAL A 103 -11.80 4.49 -6.72
CA VAL A 103 -11.75 5.50 -7.79
C VAL A 103 -11.43 4.84 -9.12
N ASP A 104 -11.90 5.45 -10.19
CA ASP A 104 -11.43 5.13 -11.53
C ASP A 104 -10.14 5.91 -11.80
N GLY A 105 -9.19 5.30 -12.48
CA GLY A 105 -7.94 5.96 -12.77
C GLY A 105 -7.16 5.31 -13.89
N ALA A 106 -6.28 6.08 -14.50
CA ALA A 106 -5.35 5.61 -15.50
C ALA A 106 -4.02 6.36 -15.41
N ALA A 107 -2.94 5.64 -15.69
CA ALA A 107 -1.62 6.22 -15.82
C ALA A 107 -0.85 5.57 -16.97
N ALA A 108 0.04 6.33 -17.58
CA ALA A 108 0.88 5.83 -18.66
C ALA A 108 2.29 6.37 -18.55
N ALA A 109 3.27 5.55 -18.91
CA ALA A 109 4.67 5.93 -18.96
C ALA A 109 5.32 5.50 -20.29
N VAL A 110 6.13 6.37 -20.87
CA VAL A 110 6.94 6.06 -22.04
C VAL A 110 8.32 5.58 -21.58
N LEU A 111 8.66 4.35 -21.92
CA LEU A 111 9.95 3.73 -21.60
C LEU A 111 10.81 3.68 -22.87
N VAL A 112 12.02 4.17 -22.76
CA VAL A 112 13.00 4.16 -23.85
C VAL A 112 14.36 3.67 -23.34
N SER A 113 15.22 3.21 -24.26
CA SER A 113 16.61 2.92 -23.89
C SER A 113 17.36 4.24 -23.56
N GLU A 114 18.42 4.14 -22.78
CA GLU A 114 19.29 5.29 -22.46
C GLU A 114 19.83 5.97 -23.74
N LYS A 115 20.21 5.16 -24.73
CA LYS A 115 20.64 5.65 -26.04
C LYS A 115 19.53 6.51 -26.69
N LYS A 116 18.29 6.01 -26.70
CA LYS A 116 17.15 6.72 -27.29
C LYS A 116 16.80 7.98 -26.51
N ALA A 117 16.90 7.95 -25.18
CA ALA A 117 16.67 9.14 -24.35
C ALA A 117 17.67 10.27 -24.71
N LYS A 118 18.94 9.93 -24.89
CA LYS A 118 19.99 10.87 -25.33
C LYS A 118 19.73 11.42 -26.73
N GLU A 119 19.38 10.56 -27.69
CA GLU A 119 19.02 10.97 -29.06
C GLU A 119 17.84 11.95 -29.09
N LEU A 120 16.88 11.78 -28.19
CA LEU A 120 15.69 12.65 -28.07
C LEU A 120 15.94 13.92 -27.22
N GLY A 121 17.16 14.10 -26.68
CA GLY A 121 17.49 15.26 -25.84
C GLY A 121 16.70 15.33 -24.53
N MET A 122 16.28 14.19 -23.95
CA MET A 122 15.45 14.14 -22.77
C MET A 122 16.24 14.49 -21.51
N SER A 123 16.14 15.73 -21.06
CA SER A 123 16.85 16.22 -19.86
C SER A 123 16.22 15.79 -18.54
N ARG A 124 14.93 15.38 -18.54
CA ARG A 124 14.18 14.96 -17.33
C ARG A 124 13.88 13.46 -17.30
N ALA A 125 14.65 12.66 -18.04
CA ALA A 125 14.48 11.22 -18.00
C ALA A 125 14.89 10.65 -16.64
N VAL A 126 14.08 9.74 -16.12
CA VAL A 126 14.38 8.99 -14.90
C VAL A 126 14.81 7.57 -15.29
N ARG A 127 15.88 7.08 -14.67
CA ARG A 127 16.36 5.71 -14.90
C ARG A 127 15.63 4.73 -14.01
N VAL A 128 15.01 3.71 -14.59
CA VAL A 128 14.50 2.55 -13.86
C VAL A 128 15.69 1.65 -13.52
N LYS A 129 16.01 1.51 -12.24
CA LYS A 129 17.13 0.68 -11.76
C LYS A 129 16.72 -0.75 -11.48
N ALA A 130 15.48 -0.95 -11.04
CA ALA A 130 14.91 -2.27 -10.78
C ALA A 130 13.44 -2.30 -11.19
N SER A 131 12.97 -3.47 -11.56
CA SER A 131 11.54 -3.76 -11.78
C SER A 131 11.31 -5.19 -11.37
N ILE A 132 10.60 -5.37 -10.26
CA ILE A 132 10.37 -6.68 -9.63
C ILE A 132 8.88 -6.99 -9.64
N LEU A 133 8.57 -8.23 -9.91
CA LEU A 133 7.25 -8.82 -9.70
C LEU A 133 7.42 -9.98 -8.71
N ALA A 134 6.69 -9.95 -7.62
CA ALA A 134 6.67 -10.99 -6.62
C ALA A 134 5.25 -11.48 -6.36
N SER A 135 5.11 -12.72 -5.96
CA SER A 135 3.86 -13.31 -5.49
C SER A 135 4.08 -13.90 -4.11
N ASP A 136 2.99 -14.21 -3.43
CA ASP A 136 3.05 -14.88 -2.14
C ASP A 136 3.89 -16.16 -2.23
N PRO A 137 4.85 -16.36 -1.31
CA PRO A 137 5.59 -17.61 -1.25
C PRO A 137 4.65 -18.74 -0.84
N TYR A 138 4.89 -19.91 -1.41
CA TYR A 138 4.22 -21.12 -0.93
C TYR A 138 4.89 -21.56 0.37
N THR A 139 4.37 -21.09 1.48
CA THR A 139 4.81 -21.44 2.85
C THR A 139 3.62 -21.95 3.64
N ASP A 140 3.89 -22.75 4.67
CA ASP A 140 2.86 -23.07 5.65
C ASP A 140 2.40 -21.74 6.29
N ARG A 141 1.12 -21.42 6.10
CA ARG A 141 0.53 -20.20 6.63
C ARG A 141 -0.03 -20.47 8.01
N ASP A 142 0.20 -19.55 8.92
CA ASP A 142 -0.66 -19.43 10.09
C ASP A 142 -2.03 -18.98 9.60
N LEU A 143 -3.01 -19.89 9.69
CA LEU A 143 -4.38 -19.63 9.24
C LEU A 143 -5.13 -18.62 10.11
N THR A 144 -4.57 -18.30 11.28
CA THR A 144 -5.14 -17.31 12.20
C THR A 144 -4.63 -15.90 11.93
N MET A 145 -3.42 -15.77 11.33
CA MET A 145 -2.78 -14.48 11.04
C MET A 145 -2.10 -14.52 9.68
N PRO A 146 -2.79 -14.15 8.61
CA PRO A 146 -2.19 -14.11 7.29
C PRO A 146 -0.99 -13.14 7.27
N ASP A 147 0.16 -13.61 6.79
CA ASP A 147 1.35 -12.76 6.63
C ASP A 147 1.17 -11.84 5.40
N VAL A 148 0.59 -10.68 5.62
CA VAL A 148 0.41 -9.64 4.59
C VAL A 148 1.74 -8.97 4.20
N ASN A 149 2.83 -9.34 4.85
CA ASN A 149 4.12 -8.65 4.75
C ASN A 149 5.12 -9.37 3.84
N ALA A 150 5.00 -10.68 3.65
CA ALA A 150 6.01 -11.49 2.97
C ALA A 150 6.28 -11.00 1.55
N VAL A 151 5.25 -10.70 0.77
CA VAL A 151 5.39 -10.27 -0.64
C VAL A 151 6.19 -8.98 -0.74
N THR A 152 5.84 -7.97 0.07
CA THR A 152 6.54 -6.67 0.04
C THR A 152 7.99 -6.81 0.44
N ARG A 153 8.32 -7.56 1.49
CA ARG A 153 9.71 -7.81 1.91
C ARG A 153 10.53 -8.51 0.83
N ILE A 154 9.96 -9.54 0.19
CA ILE A 154 10.62 -10.27 -0.89
C ILE A 154 10.89 -9.35 -2.08
N ALA A 155 9.88 -8.59 -2.50
CA ALA A 155 10.01 -7.66 -3.62
C ALA A 155 11.04 -6.55 -3.32
N ALA A 156 11.00 -5.96 -2.12
CA ALA A 156 11.94 -4.92 -1.71
C ALA A 156 13.38 -5.43 -1.72
N LYS A 157 13.64 -6.59 -1.11
CA LYS A 157 14.96 -7.21 -1.10
C LYS A 157 15.50 -7.42 -2.52
N GLN A 158 14.71 -8.02 -3.40
CA GLN A 158 15.11 -8.27 -4.78
C GLN A 158 15.34 -6.95 -5.56
N ALA A 159 14.52 -5.93 -5.29
CA ALA A 159 14.67 -4.63 -5.93
C ALA A 159 15.97 -3.92 -5.49
N TYR A 160 16.28 -3.94 -4.21
CA TYR A 160 17.53 -3.40 -3.68
C TYR A 160 18.75 -4.12 -4.25
N GLU A 161 18.73 -5.46 -4.26
CA GLU A 161 19.80 -6.27 -4.85
C GLU A 161 20.00 -5.97 -6.35
N MET A 162 18.92 -5.90 -7.13
CA MET A 162 18.98 -5.58 -8.56
C MET A 162 19.47 -4.15 -8.82
N ALA A 163 19.05 -3.19 -8.00
CA ALA A 163 19.42 -1.79 -8.16
C ALA A 163 20.83 -1.48 -7.64
N GLY A 164 21.39 -2.34 -6.78
CA GLY A 164 22.67 -2.14 -6.09
C GLY A 164 22.63 -0.99 -5.10
N ILE A 165 21.53 -0.84 -4.36
CA ILE A 165 21.32 0.18 -3.31
C ILE A 165 20.68 -0.47 -2.08
N GLY A 166 20.65 0.26 -0.95
CA GLY A 166 19.96 -0.12 0.26
C GLY A 166 18.81 0.82 0.61
N PRO A 167 18.04 0.50 1.65
CA PRO A 167 16.97 1.38 2.13
C PRO A 167 17.48 2.75 2.56
N GLU A 168 18.74 2.86 3.00
CA GLU A 168 19.41 4.10 3.37
C GLU A 168 19.64 5.07 2.20
N ASP A 169 19.57 4.57 0.97
CA ASP A 169 19.72 5.38 -0.25
C ASP A 169 18.36 5.92 -0.75
N ILE A 170 17.25 5.52 -0.12
CA ILE A 170 15.92 5.92 -0.55
C ILE A 170 15.58 7.32 -0.03
N SER A 171 15.24 8.23 -0.94
CA SER A 171 14.83 9.60 -0.60
C SER A 171 13.34 9.82 -0.64
N LEU A 172 12.60 9.00 -1.39
CA LEU A 172 11.16 9.10 -1.56
C LEU A 172 10.58 7.73 -1.87
N VAL A 173 9.42 7.45 -1.31
CA VAL A 173 8.65 6.23 -1.56
C VAL A 173 7.24 6.60 -2.00
N GLU A 174 6.80 6.02 -3.11
CA GLU A 174 5.41 5.94 -3.53
C GLU A 174 4.93 4.51 -3.27
N LEU A 175 3.92 4.35 -2.46
CA LEU A 175 3.37 3.05 -2.10
C LEU A 175 1.84 3.07 -2.12
N HIS A 176 1.24 1.89 -2.21
CA HIS A 176 -0.19 1.72 -2.03
C HIS A 176 -0.49 1.44 -0.56
N ASP A 177 -1.05 2.41 0.13
CA ASP A 177 -1.55 2.30 1.48
C ASP A 177 -3.08 2.10 1.48
N CYS A 178 -3.53 0.93 1.10
CA CYS A 178 -4.97 0.62 1.08
C CYS A 178 -5.66 0.93 2.42
N PHE A 179 -4.92 0.87 3.51
CA PHE A 179 -5.33 1.24 4.88
C PHE A 179 -4.14 1.89 5.61
N ALA A 180 -4.42 2.78 6.55
CA ALA A 180 -3.37 3.43 7.34
C ALA A 180 -2.47 2.42 8.10
N THR A 181 -3.02 1.29 8.52
CA THR A 181 -2.25 0.18 9.12
C THR A 181 -1.24 -0.41 8.15
N ALA A 182 -1.58 -0.52 6.86
CA ALA A 182 -0.68 -1.05 5.83
C ALA A 182 0.56 -0.19 5.66
N GLU A 183 0.43 1.13 5.71
CA GLU A 183 1.57 2.03 5.52
C GLU A 183 2.63 1.85 6.61
N ILE A 184 2.24 1.70 7.88
CA ILE A 184 3.19 1.42 8.97
C ILE A 184 3.94 0.11 8.72
N LEU A 185 3.22 -0.94 8.33
CA LEU A 185 3.83 -2.22 7.98
C LEU A 185 4.81 -2.10 6.79
N HIS A 186 4.51 -1.24 5.83
CA HIS A 186 5.38 -1.00 4.69
C HIS A 186 6.67 -0.27 5.06
N TYR A 187 6.67 0.60 6.08
CA TYR A 187 7.91 1.20 6.57
C TYR A 187 8.92 0.14 7.01
N GLU A 188 8.47 -0.87 7.73
CA GLU A 188 9.31 -2.00 8.16
C GLU A 188 9.65 -2.94 7.00
N ASN A 189 8.68 -3.27 6.16
CA ASN A 189 8.86 -4.18 5.01
C ASN A 189 9.86 -3.65 3.97
N LEU A 190 9.95 -2.33 3.84
CA LEU A 190 10.92 -1.66 2.96
C LEU A 190 12.26 -1.41 3.67
N GLY A 191 12.38 -1.72 4.97
CA GLY A 191 13.59 -1.49 5.75
C GLY A 191 13.86 -0.02 6.07
N LEU A 192 12.85 0.84 6.03
CA LEU A 192 12.98 2.27 6.32
C LEU A 192 13.06 2.55 7.83
N CYS A 193 12.62 1.62 8.64
CA CYS A 193 12.72 1.63 10.10
C CYS A 193 12.83 0.18 10.63
N ALA A 194 13.22 0.05 11.91
CA ALA A 194 13.29 -1.22 12.61
C ALA A 194 11.95 -1.53 13.29
#